data_6643f01e1de162b3a93d82d9ca95312d
#
_entry.id   6643f01e1de162b3a93d82d9ca95312d
#
_cell.length_a   1.000
_cell.length_b   1.000
_cell.length_c   1.000
_cell.angle_alpha   90.00
_cell.angle_beta   90.00
_cell.angle_gamma   90.00
#
_symmetry.space_group_name_H-M   'P 1'
#
loop_
_entity.id
_entity.type
_entity.pdbx_description
1 polymer ?
#
loop_
_entity_poly.entity_id
_entity_poly.type
_entity_poly.pdbx_seq_one_letter_code
_entity_poly.pdbx_strand_id
1 'polypeptide(L)'
;LIMCIMCLILIFTSVYAGMSRVTCIAQERTQGENSGIELKSPSAILMEASTGQVIYEKDADTSLHPASITKIMTLILIFDAIKDGKIGLDDEVTVSEYAASMGGSQVFLEAGEKQTVDTMIKCISMASANDACVAMSEYIEGTESAFVAKMNERAMGLGMNNTNFVNCCGLDTDGHMSTARDIALMSRELITKYPQIHDYSTIWMDTIIHSTRRGDSEFGLTNTNKLIKQYEWATGLKTGSTGLAKCCLSASANKDGIDLIAVIMAAPDSKTRFAEAVNLLNYGFNTCCLLYTSPS
;
A
#
# COMPACT_ATOMS: atom_id res chain seq x y z
N LEU A 1 -46.14 -36.27 24.21
CA LEU A 1 -45.85 -34.98 23.49
C LEU A 1 -44.57 -34.29 23.98
N ILE A 2 -43.82 -34.84 24.94
CA ILE A 2 -42.61 -34.25 25.53
C ILE A 2 -41.33 -34.95 25.02
N MET A 3 -41.45 -36.03 24.26
CA MET A 3 -40.31 -36.85 23.80
C MET A 3 -39.87 -36.53 22.34
N CYS A 4 -40.55 -35.62 21.62
CA CYS A 4 -40.18 -35.20 20.24
C CYS A 4 -39.46 -33.87 20.14
N ILE A 5 -39.23 -33.14 21.23
CA ILE A 5 -38.57 -31.83 21.23
C ILE A 5 -37.07 -31.95 21.55
N MET A 6 -36.61 -33.09 22.06
CA MET A 6 -35.18 -33.29 22.37
C MET A 6 -34.31 -33.79 21.20
N CYS A 7 -34.89 -34.21 20.08
CA CYS A 7 -34.12 -34.66 18.90
C CYS A 7 -33.81 -33.59 17.86
N LEU A 8 -34.27 -32.34 18.01
CA LEU A 8 -34.08 -31.26 17.04
C LEU A 8 -33.01 -30.24 17.45
N ILE A 9 -32.33 -30.42 18.58
CA ILE A 9 -31.26 -29.53 19.06
C ILE A 9 -29.85 -30.10 18.80
N LEU A 10 -29.74 -31.32 18.28
CA LEU A 10 -28.44 -32.00 18.08
C LEU A 10 -27.94 -32.05 16.64
N ILE A 11 -28.50 -31.27 15.69
CA ILE A 11 -28.05 -31.24 14.27
C ILE A 11 -27.53 -29.86 13.82
N PHE A 12 -27.38 -28.89 14.71
CA PHE A 12 -26.82 -27.58 14.35
C PHE A 12 -25.44 -27.25 14.96
N THR A 13 -24.67 -28.26 15.35
CA THR A 13 -23.31 -28.07 15.87
C THR A 13 -22.32 -28.94 15.12
N SER A 14 -22.16 -28.77 13.83
CA SER A 14 -20.98 -29.29 13.14
C SER A 14 -20.86 -28.79 11.71
N VAL A 15 -20.63 -27.49 11.51
CA VAL A 15 -19.87 -26.93 10.37
C VAL A 15 -19.24 -25.61 10.83
N TYR A 16 -18.35 -25.66 11.81
CA TYR A 16 -17.28 -24.69 11.96
C TYR A 16 -15.98 -25.46 11.82
N ALA A 17 -15.72 -25.91 10.60
CA ALA A 17 -14.43 -26.48 10.25
C ALA A 17 -13.37 -25.35 10.30
N GLY A 18 -12.52 -25.45 11.31
CA GLY A 18 -11.09 -25.19 11.25
C GLY A 18 -10.59 -23.98 10.45
N MET A 19 -10.93 -22.73 10.83
CA MET A 19 -10.01 -21.62 10.59
C MET A 19 -8.97 -21.68 11.72
N SER A 20 -7.84 -22.32 11.46
CA SER A 20 -6.66 -22.23 12.32
C SER A 20 -6.26 -20.75 12.37
N ARG A 21 -6.54 -20.08 13.49
CA ARG A 21 -6.03 -18.72 13.72
C ARG A 21 -4.54 -18.83 13.92
N VAL A 22 -3.80 -18.43 12.92
CA VAL A 22 -2.37 -18.17 13.06
C VAL A 22 -2.23 -16.94 13.95
N THR A 23 -1.77 -17.11 15.17
CA THR A 23 -1.47 -15.99 16.06
C THR A 23 0.05 -15.81 16.07
N CYS A 24 0.52 -14.73 15.46
CA CYS A 24 1.92 -14.33 15.61
C CYS A 24 2.07 -13.72 17.00
N ILE A 25 2.80 -14.37 17.91
CA ILE A 25 3.21 -13.78 19.17
C ILE A 25 4.66 -13.34 18.97
N ALA A 26 4.86 -12.10 18.54
CA ALA A 26 6.16 -11.46 18.70
C ALA A 26 6.31 -11.18 20.19
N GLN A 27 7.40 -11.65 20.77
CA GLN A 27 7.75 -11.38 22.16
C GLN A 27 7.94 -9.86 22.27
N GLU A 28 7.22 -9.19 23.20
CA GLU A 28 7.47 -7.78 23.49
C GLU A 28 8.94 -7.62 23.86
N ARG A 29 9.73 -7.13 22.91
CA ARG A 29 11.10 -6.69 23.18
C ARG A 29 11.03 -5.23 23.56
N THR A 30 11.37 -4.94 24.80
CA THR A 30 11.62 -3.59 25.30
C THR A 30 12.65 -2.89 24.39
N GLN A 31 12.43 -1.60 24.13
CA GLN A 31 13.39 -0.72 23.45
C GLN A 31 14.79 -0.95 24.03
N GLY A 32 15.74 -1.45 23.23
CA GLY A 32 17.12 -1.61 23.63
C GLY A 32 17.75 -2.98 23.40
N GLU A 33 17.02 -4.03 23.02
CA GLU A 33 17.67 -5.27 22.62
C GLU A 33 18.24 -5.13 21.20
N ASN A 34 19.56 -5.29 21.12
CA ASN A 34 20.36 -5.22 19.91
C ASN A 34 19.86 -6.27 18.89
N SER A 35 18.98 -5.89 17.97
CA SER A 35 18.45 -6.79 16.92
C SER A 35 19.54 -7.28 15.96
N GLY A 36 20.75 -6.74 16.04
CA GLY A 36 21.83 -6.99 15.10
C GLY A 36 21.57 -6.40 13.70
N ILE A 37 20.48 -5.66 13.51
CA ILE A 37 20.16 -5.03 12.23
C ILE A 37 20.73 -3.62 12.20
N GLU A 38 21.67 -3.39 11.30
CA GLU A 38 22.18 -2.06 10.99
C GLU A 38 21.55 -1.56 9.70
N LEU A 39 20.88 -0.41 9.76
CA LEU A 39 20.28 0.27 8.61
C LEU A 39 20.98 1.61 8.37
N LYS A 40 21.28 1.89 7.09
CA LYS A 40 21.79 3.19 6.64
C LYS A 40 20.70 4.24 6.53
N SER A 41 19.47 3.77 6.31
CA SER A 41 18.28 4.64 6.25
C SER A 41 18.01 5.25 7.62
N PRO A 42 17.65 6.54 7.68
CA PRO A 42 17.47 7.24 8.96
C PRO A 42 16.19 6.81 9.69
N SER A 43 15.18 6.35 8.99
CA SER A 43 13.92 5.93 9.60
C SER A 43 13.38 4.66 8.93
N ALA A 44 12.92 3.72 9.74
CA ALA A 44 12.36 2.46 9.27
C ALA A 44 11.40 1.83 10.29
N ILE A 45 10.49 0.98 9.82
CA ILE A 45 9.62 0.17 10.66
C ILE A 45 9.32 -1.17 9.97
N LEU A 46 9.14 -2.21 10.79
CA LEU A 46 8.61 -3.50 10.39
C LEU A 46 7.38 -3.82 11.24
N MET A 47 6.27 -4.11 10.58
CA MET A 47 4.96 -4.37 11.21
C MET A 47 4.38 -5.69 10.70
N GLU A 48 3.74 -6.46 11.58
CA GLU A 48 2.88 -7.57 11.21
C GLU A 48 1.49 -7.03 10.89
N ALA A 49 0.97 -7.37 9.70
CA ALA A 49 -0.19 -6.68 9.15
C ALA A 49 -1.52 -7.05 9.81
N SER A 50 -1.70 -8.30 10.26
CA SER A 50 -2.99 -8.74 10.82
C SER A 50 -3.28 -8.08 12.18
N THR A 51 -2.28 -8.01 13.03
CA THR A 51 -2.38 -7.46 14.39
C THR A 51 -2.00 -5.98 14.48
N GLY A 52 -1.16 -5.49 13.54
CA GLY A 52 -0.54 -4.17 13.62
C GLY A 52 0.65 -4.12 14.59
N GLN A 53 1.16 -5.28 15.04
CA GLN A 53 2.29 -5.35 15.96
C GLN A 53 3.58 -4.88 15.29
N VAL A 54 4.28 -3.95 15.94
CA VAL A 54 5.60 -3.51 15.52
C VAL A 54 6.65 -4.52 15.97
N ILE A 55 7.43 -5.07 15.02
CA ILE A 55 8.48 -6.04 15.26
C ILE A 55 9.86 -5.37 15.37
N TYR A 56 10.06 -4.30 14.60
CA TYR A 56 11.27 -3.51 14.58
C TYR A 56 10.94 -2.05 14.26
N GLU A 57 11.64 -1.12 14.87
CA GLU A 57 11.57 0.29 14.52
C GLU A 57 12.90 1.00 14.72
N LYS A 58 13.15 1.99 13.89
CA LYS A 58 14.26 2.92 13.98
C LYS A 58 13.74 4.31 13.62
N ASP A 59 13.75 5.22 14.59
CA ASP A 59 13.29 6.61 14.39
C ASP A 59 11.99 6.70 13.59
N ALA A 60 11.04 5.77 13.88
CA ALA A 60 9.85 5.55 13.07
C ALA A 60 8.88 6.72 13.03
N ASP A 61 8.97 7.63 13.99
CA ASP A 61 8.12 8.82 14.11
C ASP A 61 8.79 10.10 13.59
N THR A 62 9.99 9.98 13.01
CA THR A 62 10.64 11.12 12.37
C THR A 62 9.86 11.58 11.15
N SER A 63 9.51 12.88 11.12
CA SER A 63 8.78 13.50 10.01
C SER A 63 9.69 13.67 8.79
N LEU A 64 9.34 13.04 7.68
CA LEU A 64 10.11 13.00 6.43
C LEU A 64 9.19 13.15 5.22
N HIS A 65 9.74 13.56 4.08
CA HIS A 65 9.01 13.57 2.82
C HIS A 65 8.72 12.14 2.35
N PRO A 66 7.45 11.77 2.09
CA PRO A 66 7.07 10.41 1.71
C PRO A 66 7.29 10.11 0.22
N ALA A 67 7.48 11.12 -0.63
CA ALA A 67 7.45 10.98 -2.09
C ALA A 67 6.22 10.20 -2.55
N SER A 68 6.33 9.43 -3.64
CA SER A 68 5.22 8.65 -4.21
C SER A 68 4.67 7.53 -3.32
N ILE A 69 5.18 7.32 -2.11
CA ILE A 69 4.50 6.45 -1.14
C ILE A 69 3.14 7.06 -0.74
N THR A 70 2.97 8.37 -0.85
CA THR A 70 1.68 9.10 -0.78
C THR A 70 0.56 8.39 -1.55
N LYS A 71 0.88 7.78 -2.69
CA LYS A 71 -0.09 7.10 -3.57
C LYS A 71 -0.75 5.88 -2.93
N ILE A 72 -0.23 5.36 -1.81
CA ILE A 72 -0.92 4.35 -1.00
C ILE A 72 -2.25 4.94 -0.48
N MET A 73 -2.26 6.19 0.02
CA MET A 73 -3.49 6.85 0.45
C MET A 73 -4.41 7.14 -0.74
N THR A 74 -3.86 7.54 -1.89
CA THR A 74 -4.64 7.72 -3.13
C THR A 74 -5.35 6.42 -3.52
N LEU A 75 -4.64 5.27 -3.49
CA LEU A 75 -5.23 3.96 -3.77
C LEU A 75 -6.29 3.57 -2.72
N ILE A 76 -6.07 3.85 -1.43
CA ILE A 76 -7.08 3.62 -0.39
C ILE A 76 -8.38 4.36 -0.73
N LEU A 77 -8.33 5.65 -1.08
CA LEU A 77 -9.52 6.42 -1.40
C LEU A 77 -10.20 5.94 -2.69
N ILE A 78 -9.44 5.48 -3.69
CA ILE A 78 -10.00 4.85 -4.89
C ILE A 78 -10.77 3.57 -4.50
N PHE A 79 -10.17 2.70 -3.69
CA PHE A 79 -10.83 1.46 -3.23
C PHE A 79 -11.98 1.75 -2.24
N ASP A 80 -11.90 2.80 -1.42
CA ASP A 80 -13.02 3.26 -0.58
C ASP A 80 -14.20 3.66 -1.49
N ALA A 81 -13.96 4.43 -2.57
CA ALA A 81 -14.99 4.84 -3.52
C ALA A 81 -15.61 3.66 -4.29
N ILE A 82 -14.81 2.66 -4.68
CA ILE A 82 -15.30 1.41 -5.31
C ILE A 82 -16.17 0.64 -4.31
N LYS A 83 -15.70 0.46 -3.08
CA LYS A 83 -16.43 -0.25 -2.02
C LYS A 83 -17.77 0.40 -1.70
N ASP A 84 -17.82 1.73 -1.71
CA ASP A 84 -19.02 2.52 -1.46
C ASP A 84 -19.99 2.53 -2.67
N GLY A 85 -19.60 1.92 -3.80
CA GLY A 85 -20.39 1.89 -5.02
C GLY A 85 -20.50 3.25 -5.74
N LYS A 86 -19.58 4.17 -5.44
CA LYS A 86 -19.53 5.49 -6.10
C LYS A 86 -18.92 5.39 -7.50
N ILE A 87 -17.96 4.47 -7.68
CA ILE A 87 -17.29 4.19 -8.94
C ILE A 87 -17.13 2.68 -9.14
N GLY A 88 -17.06 2.23 -10.39
CA GLY A 88 -16.77 0.85 -10.80
C GLY A 88 -15.43 0.74 -11.51
N LEU A 89 -14.87 -0.48 -11.58
CA LEU A 89 -13.59 -0.72 -12.28
C LEU A 89 -13.66 -0.40 -13.78
N ASP A 90 -14.83 -0.60 -14.39
CA ASP A 90 -15.07 -0.39 -15.83
C ASP A 90 -15.48 1.06 -16.15
N ASP A 91 -15.64 1.93 -15.15
CA ASP A 91 -16.02 3.32 -15.38
C ASP A 91 -14.90 4.06 -16.12
N GLU A 92 -15.29 4.90 -17.08
CA GLU A 92 -14.36 5.72 -17.85
C GLU A 92 -14.04 7.03 -17.12
N VAL A 93 -12.77 7.24 -16.86
CA VAL A 93 -12.20 8.49 -16.31
C VAL A 93 -11.69 9.34 -17.45
N THR A 94 -12.21 10.55 -17.60
CA THR A 94 -11.73 11.52 -18.60
C THR A 94 -10.60 12.35 -17.99
N VAL A 95 -9.45 12.36 -18.67
CA VAL A 95 -8.25 13.09 -18.25
C VAL A 95 -8.42 14.60 -18.51
N SER A 96 -8.24 15.41 -17.48
CA SER A 96 -8.25 16.87 -17.58
C SER A 96 -6.95 17.42 -18.16
N GLU A 97 -6.95 18.69 -18.59
CA GLU A 97 -5.72 19.40 -18.98
C GLU A 97 -4.74 19.48 -17.82
N TYR A 98 -5.23 19.64 -16.59
CA TYR A 98 -4.40 19.68 -15.39
C TYR A 98 -3.73 18.33 -15.12
N ALA A 99 -4.49 17.24 -15.13
CA ALA A 99 -3.95 15.89 -14.97
C ALA A 99 -2.90 15.56 -16.04
N ALA A 100 -3.20 15.88 -17.32
CA ALA A 100 -2.27 15.67 -18.43
C ALA A 100 -0.98 16.53 -18.33
N SER A 101 -1.01 17.65 -17.61
CA SER A 101 0.14 18.54 -17.42
C SER A 101 1.10 18.11 -16.31
N MET A 102 0.76 17.03 -15.56
CA MET A 102 1.55 16.60 -14.41
C MET A 102 2.95 16.18 -14.82
N GLY A 103 3.93 16.65 -14.04
CA GLY A 103 5.33 16.25 -14.20
C GLY A 103 5.72 15.06 -13.33
N GLY A 104 6.96 14.63 -13.41
CA GLY A 104 7.52 13.51 -12.65
C GLY A 104 7.21 12.16 -13.30
N SER A 105 6.89 11.13 -12.48
CA SER A 105 6.47 9.83 -13.01
C SER A 105 5.09 9.95 -13.63
N GLN A 106 4.94 9.52 -14.88
CA GLN A 106 3.68 9.63 -15.62
C GLN A 106 3.61 8.54 -16.69
N VAL A 107 2.41 8.28 -17.17
CA VAL A 107 2.15 7.39 -18.31
C VAL A 107 1.73 8.17 -19.57
N PHE A 108 1.87 9.50 -19.53
CA PHE A 108 1.63 10.42 -20.63
C PHE A 108 0.18 10.43 -21.13
N LEU A 109 -0.78 10.44 -20.21
CA LEU A 109 -2.19 10.61 -20.54
C LEU A 109 -2.42 11.97 -21.23
N GLU A 110 -3.17 11.97 -22.35
CA GLU A 110 -3.52 13.21 -23.06
C GLU A 110 -4.84 13.80 -22.51
N ALA A 111 -4.94 15.14 -22.56
CA ALA A 111 -6.19 15.82 -22.18
C ALA A 111 -7.37 15.37 -23.06
N GLY A 112 -8.46 14.95 -22.42
CA GLY A 112 -9.65 14.40 -23.07
C GLY A 112 -9.55 12.89 -23.38
N GLU A 113 -8.42 12.27 -23.13
CA GLU A 113 -8.28 10.80 -23.17
C GLU A 113 -9.14 10.16 -22.09
N LYS A 114 -9.64 8.95 -22.37
CA LYS A 114 -10.43 8.17 -21.43
C LYS A 114 -9.72 6.85 -21.12
N GLN A 115 -9.66 6.54 -19.83
CA GLN A 115 -9.13 5.26 -19.35
C GLN A 115 -10.09 4.70 -18.29
N THR A 116 -10.12 3.38 -18.14
CA THR A 116 -10.94 2.77 -17.08
C THR A 116 -10.30 2.99 -15.71
N VAL A 117 -11.12 2.97 -14.65
CA VAL A 117 -10.64 2.98 -13.24
C VAL A 117 -9.62 1.86 -13.02
N ASP A 118 -9.85 0.66 -13.55
CA ASP A 118 -8.90 -0.47 -13.50
C ASP A 118 -7.53 -0.09 -14.08
N THR A 119 -7.52 0.50 -15.28
CA THR A 119 -6.28 0.96 -15.93
C THR A 119 -5.59 2.04 -15.11
N MET A 120 -6.35 2.98 -14.53
CA MET A 120 -5.79 4.04 -13.68
C MET A 120 -5.12 3.47 -12.42
N ILE A 121 -5.76 2.51 -11.71
CA ILE A 121 -5.17 1.80 -10.57
C ILE A 121 -3.86 1.13 -10.98
N LYS A 122 -3.83 0.47 -12.13
CA LYS A 122 -2.63 -0.18 -12.69
C LYS A 122 -1.50 0.83 -12.93
N CYS A 123 -1.78 1.96 -13.57
CA CYS A 123 -0.83 3.04 -13.82
C CYS A 123 -0.25 3.62 -12.50
N ILE A 124 -1.11 3.84 -11.49
CA ILE A 124 -0.70 4.35 -10.18
C ILE A 124 0.18 3.35 -9.43
N SER A 125 -0.23 2.09 -9.39
CA SER A 125 0.45 1.05 -8.64
C SER A 125 1.81 0.70 -9.24
N MET A 126 1.87 0.43 -10.55
CA MET A 126 3.06 -0.04 -11.25
C MET A 126 4.02 1.09 -11.62
N ALA A 127 3.54 2.02 -12.44
CA ALA A 127 4.37 3.10 -13.01
C ALA A 127 4.46 4.32 -12.10
N SER A 128 3.69 4.36 -11.01
CA SER A 128 3.66 5.52 -10.11
C SER A 128 3.16 6.81 -10.78
N ALA A 129 2.23 6.70 -11.72
CA ALA A 129 1.76 7.76 -12.60
C ALA A 129 1.08 8.91 -11.84
N ASN A 130 1.63 10.13 -11.94
CA ASN A 130 1.08 11.33 -11.31
C ASN A 130 -0.17 11.82 -12.05
N ASP A 131 -0.15 11.77 -13.39
CA ASP A 131 -1.28 12.09 -14.26
C ASP A 131 -2.51 11.25 -13.93
N ALA A 132 -2.34 9.92 -13.76
CA ALA A 132 -3.41 9.02 -13.33
C ALA A 132 -3.90 9.32 -11.91
N CYS A 133 -3.03 9.71 -10.96
CA CYS A 133 -3.45 10.10 -9.61
C CYS A 133 -4.34 11.33 -9.63
N VAL A 134 -3.95 12.38 -10.36
CA VAL A 134 -4.72 13.61 -10.45
C VAL A 134 -6.05 13.35 -11.18
N ALA A 135 -6.04 12.61 -12.29
CA ALA A 135 -7.27 12.25 -13.00
C ALA A 135 -8.27 11.51 -12.09
N MET A 136 -7.79 10.54 -11.30
CA MET A 136 -8.62 9.83 -10.33
C MET A 136 -9.12 10.72 -9.20
N SER A 137 -8.26 11.64 -8.70
CA SER A 137 -8.66 12.57 -7.64
C SER A 137 -9.78 13.51 -8.09
N GLU A 138 -9.67 14.04 -9.30
CA GLU A 138 -10.72 14.87 -9.91
C GLU A 138 -11.99 14.07 -10.20
N TYR A 139 -11.86 12.84 -10.66
CA TYR A 139 -13.02 11.98 -10.94
C TYR A 139 -13.83 11.66 -9.68
N ILE A 140 -13.17 11.41 -8.53
CA ILE A 140 -13.84 11.00 -7.29
C ILE A 140 -14.39 12.21 -6.52
N GLU A 141 -13.64 13.30 -6.41
CA GLU A 141 -13.97 14.44 -5.53
C GLU A 141 -14.12 15.78 -6.31
N GLY A 142 -14.06 15.75 -7.64
CA GLY A 142 -14.21 16.92 -8.50
C GLY A 142 -12.95 17.79 -8.62
N THR A 143 -12.07 17.81 -7.61
CA THR A 143 -10.78 18.52 -7.62
C THR A 143 -9.73 17.79 -6.80
N GLU A 144 -8.44 17.96 -7.15
CA GLU A 144 -7.34 17.44 -6.34
C GLU A 144 -7.37 17.99 -4.90
N SER A 145 -7.71 19.27 -4.70
CA SER A 145 -7.73 19.86 -3.35
C SER A 145 -8.82 19.23 -2.45
N ALA A 146 -9.99 18.93 -3.00
CA ALA A 146 -11.05 18.22 -2.27
C ALA A 146 -10.61 16.79 -1.92
N PHE A 147 -9.93 16.11 -2.86
CA PHE A 147 -9.39 14.77 -2.64
C PHE A 147 -8.30 14.77 -1.57
N VAL A 148 -7.39 15.75 -1.58
CA VAL A 148 -6.35 15.92 -0.55
C VAL A 148 -6.96 16.17 0.84
N ALA A 149 -8.05 16.93 0.92
CA ALA A 149 -8.78 17.08 2.18
C ALA A 149 -9.29 15.72 2.70
N LYS A 150 -9.81 14.86 1.80
CA LYS A 150 -10.22 13.49 2.13
C LYS A 150 -9.04 12.59 2.51
N MET A 151 -7.87 12.74 1.86
CA MET A 151 -6.66 12.02 2.26
C MET A 151 -6.28 12.33 3.70
N ASN A 152 -6.31 13.61 4.10
CA ASN A 152 -5.98 14.02 5.47
C ASN A 152 -7.06 13.58 6.48
N GLU A 153 -8.35 13.65 6.13
CA GLU A 153 -9.43 13.09 6.95
C GLU A 153 -9.23 11.57 7.18
N ARG A 154 -8.89 10.85 6.11
CA ARG A 154 -8.65 9.41 6.16
C ARG A 154 -7.41 9.06 6.98
N ALA A 155 -6.33 9.86 6.86
CA ALA A 155 -5.12 9.72 7.65
C ALA A 155 -5.41 9.87 9.15
N MET A 156 -6.16 10.89 9.54
CA MET A 156 -6.60 11.06 10.93
C MET A 156 -7.43 9.87 11.41
N GLY A 157 -8.33 9.35 10.59
CA GLY A 157 -9.14 8.16 10.90
C GLY A 157 -8.31 6.88 11.09
N LEU A 158 -7.11 6.81 10.51
CA LEU A 158 -6.16 5.71 10.69
C LEU A 158 -5.18 5.93 11.86
N GLY A 159 -5.25 7.07 12.54
CA GLY A 159 -4.31 7.42 13.61
C GLY A 159 -2.94 7.89 13.09
N MET A 160 -2.84 8.34 11.84
CA MET A 160 -1.61 8.89 11.23
C MET A 160 -1.40 10.34 11.70
N ASN A 161 -1.05 10.51 12.96
CA ASN A 161 -1.04 11.82 13.62
C ASN A 161 0.12 12.74 13.18
N ASN A 162 1.12 12.20 12.50
CA ASN A 162 2.30 12.94 12.02
C ASN A 162 2.34 13.05 10.49
N THR A 163 1.17 12.90 9.84
CA THR A 163 1.04 12.97 8.38
C THR A 163 0.20 14.16 7.96
N ASN A 164 0.70 14.87 6.95
CA ASN A 164 -0.05 15.91 6.25
C ASN A 164 0.19 15.77 4.75
N PHE A 165 -0.86 15.52 4.00
CA PHE A 165 -0.84 15.50 2.54
C PHE A 165 -1.18 16.89 1.99
N VAL A 166 -0.42 17.33 0.97
CA VAL A 166 -0.63 18.60 0.26
C VAL A 166 -0.97 18.36 -1.21
N ASN A 167 -0.62 17.20 -1.75
CA ASN A 167 -1.00 16.74 -3.08
C ASN A 167 -1.26 15.23 -3.07
N CYS A 168 -1.91 14.70 -4.10
CA CYS A 168 -2.26 13.28 -4.18
C CYS A 168 -1.13 12.37 -4.70
N CYS A 169 -0.02 12.94 -5.16
CA CYS A 169 1.05 12.22 -5.86
C CYS A 169 2.31 11.99 -5.03
N GLY A 170 2.57 12.86 -4.04
CA GLY A 170 3.81 12.89 -3.27
C GLY A 170 4.93 13.68 -3.93
N LEU A 171 4.59 14.72 -4.68
CA LEU A 171 5.55 15.72 -5.17
C LEU A 171 6.07 16.57 -4.00
N ASP A 172 7.35 16.95 -4.07
CA ASP A 172 7.98 17.79 -3.05
C ASP A 172 7.22 19.11 -2.90
N THR A 173 6.61 19.30 -1.75
CA THR A 173 5.82 20.49 -1.42
C THR A 173 5.99 20.76 0.09
N ASP A 174 6.08 22.03 0.45
CA ASP A 174 6.19 22.43 1.85
C ASP A 174 5.03 21.87 2.66
N GLY A 175 5.34 21.25 3.78
CA GLY A 175 4.36 20.63 4.66
C GLY A 175 3.82 19.26 4.21
N HIS A 176 4.25 18.73 3.04
CA HIS A 176 3.89 17.37 2.62
C HIS A 176 4.80 16.35 3.32
N MET A 177 4.39 15.88 4.49
CA MET A 177 5.22 15.09 5.39
C MET A 177 4.48 13.85 5.90
N SER A 178 5.25 12.83 6.27
CA SER A 178 4.76 11.62 6.93
C SER A 178 5.87 10.98 7.77
N THR A 179 5.58 9.85 8.41
CA THR A 179 6.53 9.06 9.18
C THR A 179 6.51 7.60 8.73
N ALA A 180 7.56 6.84 9.05
CA ALA A 180 7.57 5.41 8.73
C ALA A 180 6.40 4.67 9.41
N ARG A 181 6.05 5.04 10.64
CA ARG A 181 4.91 4.49 11.38
C ARG A 181 3.59 4.78 10.68
N ASP A 182 3.34 6.02 10.32
CA ASP A 182 2.10 6.41 9.65
C ASP A 182 1.96 5.73 8.28
N ILE A 183 3.07 5.61 7.55
CA ILE A 183 3.10 4.87 6.28
C ILE A 183 2.79 3.39 6.50
N ALA A 184 3.30 2.77 7.57
CA ALA A 184 2.97 1.38 7.89
C ALA A 184 1.48 1.22 8.20
N LEU A 185 0.85 2.17 8.89
CA LEU A 185 -0.59 2.17 9.18
C LEU A 185 -1.43 2.21 7.89
N MET A 186 -1.15 3.15 6.96
CA MET A 186 -1.90 3.19 5.70
C MET A 186 -1.59 1.99 4.80
N SER A 187 -0.37 1.46 4.83
CA SER A 187 -0.02 0.26 4.07
C SER A 187 -0.79 -0.96 4.59
N ARG A 188 -0.88 -1.08 5.92
CA ARG A 188 -1.70 -2.10 6.59
C ARG A 188 -3.17 -1.99 6.19
N GLU A 189 -3.74 -0.79 6.25
CA GLU A 189 -5.13 -0.55 5.83
C GLU A 189 -5.35 -1.01 4.38
N LEU A 190 -4.45 -0.64 3.47
CA LEU A 190 -4.58 -1.00 2.07
C LEU A 190 -4.57 -2.51 1.86
N ILE A 191 -3.57 -3.24 2.39
CA ILE A 191 -3.44 -4.68 2.12
C ILE A 191 -4.45 -5.54 2.89
N THR A 192 -4.90 -5.10 4.07
CA THR A 192 -5.86 -5.90 4.87
C THR A 192 -7.31 -5.65 4.49
N LYS A 193 -7.67 -4.42 4.13
CA LYS A 193 -9.04 -4.06 3.77
C LYS A 193 -9.33 -4.26 2.28
N TYR A 194 -8.30 -4.10 1.45
CA TYR A 194 -8.38 -4.18 -0.01
C TYR A 194 -7.31 -5.13 -0.58
N PRO A 195 -7.37 -6.44 -0.25
CA PRO A 195 -6.35 -7.42 -0.68
C PRO A 195 -6.23 -7.51 -2.21
N GLN A 196 -7.24 -7.09 -2.97
CA GLN A 196 -7.19 -6.98 -4.43
C GLN A 196 -6.09 -6.02 -4.94
N ILE A 197 -5.49 -5.19 -4.08
CA ILE A 197 -4.31 -4.39 -4.47
C ILE A 197 -3.17 -5.29 -4.95
N HIS A 198 -3.10 -6.53 -4.47
CA HIS A 198 -2.06 -7.46 -4.88
C HIS A 198 -2.20 -7.88 -6.35
N ASP A 199 -3.40 -7.82 -6.94
CA ASP A 199 -3.63 -8.08 -8.36
C ASP A 199 -2.90 -7.05 -9.25
N TYR A 200 -2.57 -5.85 -8.70
CA TYR A 200 -1.85 -4.78 -9.38
C TYR A 200 -0.39 -4.68 -8.93
N SER A 201 -0.14 -4.73 -7.62
CA SER A 201 1.18 -4.47 -7.04
C SER A 201 2.21 -5.56 -7.36
N THR A 202 1.77 -6.77 -7.69
CA THR A 202 2.62 -7.91 -8.06
C THR A 202 2.93 -8.00 -9.56
N ILE A 203 2.23 -7.25 -10.42
CA ILE A 203 2.50 -7.24 -11.86
C ILE A 203 3.87 -6.60 -12.09
N TRP A 204 4.76 -7.29 -12.81
CA TRP A 204 6.07 -6.74 -13.16
C TRP A 204 6.02 -5.85 -14.40
N MET A 205 5.38 -6.31 -15.46
CA MET A 205 5.23 -5.57 -16.72
C MET A 205 3.82 -5.78 -17.27
N ASP A 206 3.27 -4.75 -17.87
CA ASP A 206 1.98 -4.76 -18.56
C ASP A 206 1.98 -3.70 -19.66
N THR A 207 0.88 -3.57 -20.39
CA THR A 207 0.69 -2.59 -21.45
C THR A 207 -0.69 -1.94 -21.30
N ILE A 208 -0.76 -0.63 -21.53
CA ILE A 208 -2.03 0.10 -21.69
C ILE A 208 -2.16 0.62 -23.13
N ILE A 209 -3.39 0.91 -23.53
CA ILE A 209 -3.68 1.51 -24.83
C ILE A 209 -4.09 2.97 -24.60
N HIS A 210 -3.35 3.89 -25.20
CA HIS A 210 -3.77 5.27 -25.32
C HIS A 210 -4.68 5.39 -26.54
N SER A 211 -5.95 5.76 -26.33
CA SER A 211 -6.89 6.06 -27.39
C SER A 211 -7.06 7.57 -27.46
N THR A 212 -6.36 8.20 -28.41
CA THR A 212 -6.32 9.65 -28.57
C THR A 212 -6.86 10.07 -29.93
N ARG A 213 -6.93 11.36 -30.19
CA ARG A 213 -7.31 11.88 -31.52
C ARG A 213 -6.34 11.49 -32.64
N ARG A 214 -5.13 11.03 -32.29
CA ARG A 214 -4.11 10.57 -33.22
C ARG A 214 -4.22 9.08 -33.55
N GLY A 215 -5.16 8.39 -32.91
CA GLY A 215 -5.35 6.94 -32.97
C GLY A 215 -4.84 6.23 -31.72
N ASP A 216 -4.89 4.91 -31.77
CA ASP A 216 -4.48 4.04 -30.66
C ASP A 216 -2.96 3.80 -30.70
N SER A 217 -2.35 3.80 -29.52
CA SER A 217 -0.94 3.45 -29.33
C SER A 217 -0.72 2.68 -28.04
N GLU A 218 0.17 1.68 -28.08
CA GLU A 218 0.55 0.90 -26.90
C GLU A 218 1.59 1.64 -26.06
N PHE A 219 1.44 1.58 -24.74
CA PHE A 219 2.40 2.09 -23.77
C PHE A 219 2.75 1.02 -22.73
N GLY A 220 4.02 0.66 -22.64
CA GLY A 220 4.51 -0.35 -21.71
C GLY A 220 4.64 0.16 -20.29
N LEU A 221 4.05 -0.54 -19.34
CA LEU A 221 4.20 -0.30 -17.91
C LEU A 221 5.28 -1.23 -17.34
N THR A 222 6.14 -0.69 -16.48
CA THR A 222 7.09 -1.49 -15.71
C THR A 222 6.97 -1.10 -14.22
N ASN A 223 6.86 -2.10 -13.36
CA ASN A 223 6.74 -1.86 -11.94
C ASN A 223 8.03 -1.25 -11.36
N THR A 224 7.87 -0.14 -10.64
CA THR A 224 8.99 0.54 -9.97
C THR A 224 9.51 -0.24 -8.78
N ASN A 225 8.72 -1.18 -8.23
CA ASN A 225 9.10 -2.02 -7.10
C ASN A 225 9.84 -3.29 -7.55
N LYS A 226 11.17 -3.22 -7.57
CA LYS A 226 12.04 -4.33 -7.99
C LYS A 226 11.97 -5.55 -7.08
N LEU A 227 11.43 -5.43 -5.83
CA LEU A 227 11.27 -6.58 -4.93
C LEU A 227 10.40 -7.67 -5.55
N ILE A 228 9.42 -7.32 -6.38
CA ILE A 228 8.55 -8.29 -7.08
C ILE A 228 9.35 -9.33 -7.88
N LYS A 229 10.55 -8.96 -8.35
CA LYS A 229 11.47 -9.86 -9.09
C LYS A 229 12.59 -10.43 -8.23
N GLN A 230 12.89 -9.79 -7.09
CA GLN A 230 14.10 -10.06 -6.31
C GLN A 230 13.84 -10.82 -5.02
N TYR A 231 12.58 -10.82 -4.55
CA TYR A 231 12.20 -11.41 -3.28
C TYR A 231 10.94 -12.26 -3.45
N GLU A 232 11.06 -13.55 -3.28
CA GLU A 232 10.05 -14.57 -3.59
C GLU A 232 8.69 -14.30 -2.92
N TRP A 233 8.70 -13.78 -1.69
CA TRP A 233 7.48 -13.54 -0.91
C TRP A 233 6.91 -12.12 -1.07
N ALA A 234 7.51 -11.27 -1.91
CA ALA A 234 7.06 -9.90 -2.09
C ALA A 234 5.64 -9.84 -2.71
N THR A 235 4.74 -9.12 -2.05
CA THR A 235 3.37 -8.87 -2.50
C THR A 235 3.14 -7.40 -2.90
N GLY A 236 4.14 -6.53 -2.73
CA GLY A 236 4.06 -5.11 -3.09
C GLY A 236 5.07 -4.27 -2.30
N LEU A 237 4.84 -3.00 -2.01
CA LEU A 237 3.62 -2.25 -2.26
C LEU A 237 3.94 -1.01 -3.11
N LYS A 238 4.74 -0.04 -2.58
CA LYS A 238 5.00 1.23 -3.26
C LYS A 238 6.39 1.78 -3.02
N THR A 239 7.03 2.26 -4.09
CA THR A 239 8.28 3.02 -4.05
C THR A 239 8.02 4.52 -4.08
N GLY A 240 8.93 5.31 -3.52
CA GLY A 240 8.97 6.75 -3.64
C GLY A 240 10.39 7.25 -3.85
N SER A 241 10.56 8.32 -4.63
CA SER A 241 11.85 8.98 -4.76
C SER A 241 11.68 10.41 -5.27
N THR A 242 12.26 11.37 -4.56
CA THR A 242 12.38 12.78 -4.97
C THR A 242 13.72 13.32 -4.48
N GLY A 243 14.02 14.57 -4.81
CA GLY A 243 15.23 15.24 -4.32
C GLY A 243 15.27 15.35 -2.80
N LEU A 244 14.14 15.69 -2.16
CA LEU A 244 14.04 15.85 -0.70
C LEU A 244 13.84 14.51 0.01
N ALA A 245 12.98 13.65 -0.51
CA ALA A 245 12.67 12.36 0.11
C ALA A 245 13.77 11.32 -0.05
N LYS A 246 14.70 11.49 -0.97
CA LYS A 246 15.67 10.46 -1.38
C LYS A 246 14.96 9.18 -1.85
N CYS A 247 15.31 8.02 -1.33
CA CYS A 247 14.72 6.75 -1.71
C CYS A 247 13.87 6.18 -0.58
N CYS A 248 12.56 6.08 -0.80
CA CYS A 248 11.60 5.52 0.14
C CYS A 248 10.95 4.26 -0.42
N LEU A 249 10.52 3.36 0.46
CA LEU A 249 9.84 2.11 0.10
C LEU A 249 8.86 1.72 1.21
N SER A 250 7.64 1.41 0.84
CA SER A 250 6.77 0.54 1.62
C SER A 250 6.72 -0.81 0.90
N ALA A 251 7.27 -1.84 1.52
CA ALA A 251 7.27 -3.20 1.02
C ALA A 251 6.27 -4.06 1.80
N SER A 252 5.54 -4.92 1.10
CA SER A 252 4.74 -5.98 1.71
C SER A 252 5.22 -7.34 1.23
N ALA A 253 5.13 -8.34 2.10
CA ALA A 253 5.47 -9.71 1.79
C ALA A 253 4.61 -10.68 2.59
N ASN A 254 4.24 -11.81 1.96
CA ASN A 254 3.53 -12.90 2.61
C ASN A 254 4.36 -14.17 2.55
N LYS A 255 4.55 -14.81 3.70
CA LYS A 255 5.19 -16.11 3.81
C LYS A 255 4.43 -16.96 4.83
N ASP A 256 4.00 -18.14 4.42
CA ASP A 256 3.27 -19.11 5.27
C ASP A 256 2.05 -18.50 5.98
N GLY A 257 1.36 -17.55 5.33
CA GLY A 257 0.18 -16.87 5.86
C GLY A 257 0.49 -15.71 6.83
N ILE A 258 1.76 -15.33 7.00
CA ILE A 258 2.16 -14.15 7.76
C ILE A 258 2.38 -13.00 6.76
N ASP A 259 1.65 -11.90 6.94
CA ASP A 259 1.82 -10.68 6.17
C ASP A 259 2.68 -9.68 6.93
N LEU A 260 3.80 -9.28 6.34
CA LEU A 260 4.71 -8.28 6.90
C LEU A 260 4.76 -7.02 6.02
N ILE A 261 4.91 -5.88 6.68
CA ILE A 261 5.10 -4.57 6.07
C ILE A 261 6.43 -4.00 6.58
N ALA A 262 7.35 -3.72 5.65
CA ALA A 262 8.60 -3.02 5.94
C ALA A 262 8.60 -1.66 5.25
N VAL A 263 8.71 -0.59 6.05
CA VAL A 263 8.83 0.78 5.53
C VAL A 263 10.25 1.28 5.73
N ILE A 264 10.84 1.78 4.66
CA ILE A 264 12.16 2.42 4.64
C ILE A 264 11.99 3.85 4.15
N MET A 265 12.48 4.83 4.92
CA MET A 265 12.41 6.25 4.59
C MET A 265 13.81 6.83 4.39
N ALA A 266 13.93 7.68 3.39
CA ALA A 266 15.12 8.47 3.09
C ALA A 266 16.42 7.66 2.94
N ALA A 267 16.35 6.43 2.41
CA ALA A 267 17.54 5.66 2.06
C ALA A 267 18.45 6.43 1.09
N PRO A 268 19.79 6.28 1.22
CA PRO A 268 20.73 7.05 0.38
C PRO A 268 20.59 6.72 -1.12
N ASP A 269 20.18 5.52 -1.45
CA ASP A 269 20.02 5.06 -2.84
C ASP A 269 18.99 3.92 -2.96
N SER A 270 18.62 3.62 -4.21
CA SER A 270 17.63 2.59 -4.51
C SER A 270 18.08 1.17 -4.14
N LYS A 271 19.37 0.85 -4.22
CA LYS A 271 19.89 -0.48 -3.85
C LYS A 271 19.76 -0.69 -2.35
N THR A 272 20.13 0.33 -1.58
CA THR A 272 20.06 0.32 -0.11
C THR A 272 18.62 0.11 0.38
N ARG A 273 17.61 0.87 -0.15
CA ARG A 273 16.22 0.72 0.30
C ARG A 273 15.67 -0.70 0.10
N PHE A 274 16.01 -1.37 -1.02
CA PHE A 274 15.55 -2.72 -1.28
C PHE A 274 16.28 -3.74 -0.41
N ALA A 275 17.60 -3.61 -0.24
CA ALA A 275 18.38 -4.52 0.60
C ALA A 275 17.93 -4.45 2.07
N GLU A 276 17.68 -3.24 2.59
CA GLU A 276 17.25 -3.04 3.97
C GLU A 276 15.81 -3.54 4.18
N ALA A 277 14.91 -3.38 3.22
CA ALA A 277 13.57 -3.96 3.28
C ALA A 277 13.61 -5.49 3.33
N VAL A 278 14.44 -6.14 2.49
CA VAL A 278 14.62 -7.60 2.53
C VAL A 278 15.19 -8.05 3.89
N ASN A 279 16.15 -7.33 4.44
CA ASN A 279 16.71 -7.64 5.76
C ASN A 279 15.65 -7.57 6.85
N LEU A 280 14.81 -6.54 6.86
CA LEU A 280 13.72 -6.41 7.81
C LEU A 280 12.67 -7.51 7.64
N LEU A 281 12.24 -7.80 6.41
CA LEU A 281 11.26 -8.86 6.15
C LEU A 281 11.79 -10.23 6.60
N ASN A 282 13.03 -10.56 6.27
CA ASN A 282 13.65 -11.81 6.73
C ASN A 282 13.74 -11.88 8.26
N TYR A 283 14.11 -10.77 8.91
CA TYR A 283 14.12 -10.69 10.37
C TYR A 283 12.73 -10.95 10.95
N GLY A 284 11.69 -10.33 10.38
CA GLY A 284 10.31 -10.53 10.84
C GLY A 284 9.84 -11.96 10.70
N PHE A 285 10.03 -12.59 9.55
CA PHE A 285 9.66 -14.00 9.35
C PHE A 285 10.41 -14.96 10.28
N ASN A 286 11.67 -14.67 10.59
CA ASN A 286 12.45 -15.48 11.54
C ASN A 286 12.06 -15.23 13.01
N THR A 287 11.49 -14.07 13.32
CA THR A 287 11.12 -13.67 14.69
C THR A 287 9.67 -14.09 15.02
N CYS A 288 8.79 -14.13 14.02
CA CYS A 288 7.42 -14.57 14.20
C CYS A 288 7.38 -16.08 14.48
N CYS A 289 6.98 -16.45 15.70
CA CYS A 289 6.68 -17.84 16.04
C CYS A 289 5.24 -18.16 15.68
N LEU A 290 5.02 -19.10 14.75
CA LEU A 290 3.71 -19.68 14.47
C LEU A 290 3.34 -20.65 15.61
N LEU A 291 2.40 -20.26 16.47
CA LEU A 291 1.81 -21.19 17.42
C LEU A 291 0.64 -21.89 16.73
N TYR A 292 0.87 -23.10 16.26
CA TYR A 292 -0.21 -24.01 15.93
C TYR A 292 -0.90 -24.43 17.24
N THR A 293 -2.06 -23.86 17.53
CA THR A 293 -2.94 -24.48 18.53
C THR A 293 -3.50 -25.75 17.90
N SER A 294 -2.86 -26.88 18.20
CA SER A 294 -3.43 -28.20 17.92
C SER A 294 -4.76 -28.27 18.64
N PRO A 295 -5.87 -28.62 17.99
CA PRO A 295 -7.10 -28.88 18.71
C PRO A 295 -6.87 -30.08 19.61
N SER A 296 -6.90 -29.85 20.90
CA SER A 296 -6.91 -30.92 21.90
C SER A 296 -8.23 -31.68 21.86
#